data_bbda748235531ab104c97981e22084c6
#
_entry.id   bbda748235531ab104c97981e22084c6
#
_cell.length_a   1.000
_cell.length_b   1.000
_cell.length_c   1.000
_cell.angle_alpha   90.00
_cell.angle_beta   90.00
_cell.angle_gamma   90.00
#
_symmetry.space_group_name_H-M   'P 1'
#
loop_
_entity.id
_entity.type
_entity.pdbx_description
1 polymer ?
#
loop_
_entity_poly.entity_id
_entity_poly.type
_entity_poly.pdbx_seq_one_letter_code
_entity_poly.pdbx_strand_id
1 'polypeptide(L)'
;LERAALGDTAYRERDFERAIASYQTGVDLLDALEQSLPERIDALLATLTLAIEAGDLLAAQARLNESVEMAPADSRLVDLSERVSTLPQVISALEAAALAEAGDDYAEAVASAKLATEADPLHLRAQRRLSELQLALTQQRFTAAMTAGYAALAQTEFERAKAQFEAAARLQPGAPE
;
A
#
# COMPACT_ATOMS: atom_id res chain seq x y z
N LEU A 1 0.16 18.52 33.74
CA LEU A 1 0.09 19.92 34.22
C LEU A 1 -0.80 20.05 35.46
N GLU A 2 -1.99 19.49 35.49
CA GLU A 2 -2.96 19.62 36.61
C GLU A 2 -2.39 19.07 37.94
N ARG A 3 -1.69 17.92 37.92
CA ARG A 3 -1.09 17.32 39.11
C ARG A 3 0.07 18.14 39.67
N ALA A 4 0.87 18.75 38.81
CA ALA A 4 1.92 19.67 39.24
C ALA A 4 1.32 20.92 39.93
N ALA A 5 0.26 21.51 39.36
CA ALA A 5 -0.43 22.65 39.94
C ALA A 5 -1.05 22.33 41.31
N LEU A 6 -1.57 21.11 41.50
CA LEU A 6 -2.06 20.64 42.81
C LEU A 6 -0.92 20.50 43.85
N GLY A 7 0.23 19.99 43.38
CA GLY A 7 1.43 19.93 44.22
C GLY A 7 1.93 21.30 44.65
N ASP A 8 2.00 22.26 43.72
CA ASP A 8 2.37 23.65 43.99
C ASP A 8 1.45 24.32 44.99
N THR A 9 0.15 24.07 44.92
CA THR A 9 -0.85 24.59 45.87
C THR A 9 -0.62 24.02 47.26
N ALA A 10 -0.52 22.69 47.37
CA ALA A 10 -0.28 22.04 48.65
C ALA A 10 1.08 22.48 49.29
N TYR A 11 2.12 22.71 48.48
CA TYR A 11 3.39 23.22 48.92
C TYR A 11 3.28 24.62 49.50
N ARG A 12 2.50 25.51 48.88
CA ARG A 12 2.26 26.88 49.42
C ARG A 12 1.46 26.85 50.71
N GLU A 13 0.56 25.87 50.87
CA GLU A 13 -0.22 25.64 52.11
C GLU A 13 0.62 24.96 53.19
N ARG A 14 1.90 24.62 52.93
CA ARG A 14 2.82 23.87 53.77
C ARG A 14 2.38 22.44 54.10
N ASP A 15 1.47 21.90 53.27
CA ASP A 15 1.10 20.49 53.29
C ASP A 15 2.08 19.70 52.39
N PHE A 16 3.26 19.43 52.96
CA PHE A 16 4.37 18.80 52.21
C PHE A 16 4.07 17.35 51.82
N GLU A 17 3.34 16.61 52.65
CA GLU A 17 2.93 15.23 52.34
C GLU A 17 2.03 15.19 51.09
N ARG A 18 1.05 16.04 51.04
CA ARG A 18 0.14 16.16 49.89
C ARG A 18 0.83 16.71 48.66
N ALA A 19 1.79 17.63 48.82
CA ALA A 19 2.60 18.10 47.71
C ALA A 19 3.44 16.99 47.08
N ILE A 20 4.16 16.21 47.93
CA ILE A 20 4.97 15.07 47.51
C ILE A 20 4.10 14.03 46.77
N ALA A 21 2.95 13.65 47.34
CA ALA A 21 2.06 12.69 46.73
C ALA A 21 1.52 13.17 45.35
N SER A 22 1.23 14.46 45.20
CA SER A 22 0.79 15.05 43.96
C SER A 22 1.88 15.06 42.89
N TYR A 23 3.10 15.40 43.23
CA TYR A 23 4.26 15.37 42.33
C TYR A 23 4.60 13.93 41.93
N GLN A 24 4.60 12.98 42.90
CA GLN A 24 4.84 11.57 42.58
C GLN A 24 3.81 11.03 41.60
N THR A 25 2.52 11.29 41.83
CA THR A 25 1.46 10.93 40.86
C THR A 25 1.72 11.54 39.49
N GLY A 26 2.22 12.78 39.44
CA GLY A 26 2.59 13.44 38.18
C GLY A 26 3.72 12.71 37.44
N VAL A 27 4.76 12.31 38.17
CA VAL A 27 5.88 11.52 37.64
C VAL A 27 5.39 10.16 37.12
N ASP A 28 4.64 9.42 37.93
CA ASP A 28 4.11 8.10 37.57
C ASP A 28 3.27 8.16 36.26
N LEU A 29 2.49 9.23 36.07
CA LEU A 29 1.72 9.46 34.85
C LEU A 29 2.60 9.76 33.63
N LEU A 30 3.69 10.50 33.83
CA LEU A 30 4.66 10.78 32.75
C LEU A 30 5.41 9.51 32.35
N ASP A 31 5.85 8.73 33.31
CA ASP A 31 6.51 7.45 33.07
C ASP A 31 5.58 6.48 32.32
N ALA A 32 4.33 6.39 32.72
CA ALA A 32 3.34 5.56 32.03
C ALA A 32 3.09 6.04 30.59
N LEU A 33 3.04 7.36 30.37
CA LEU A 33 2.92 7.93 29.03
C LEU A 33 4.14 7.60 28.18
N GLU A 34 5.35 7.81 28.71
CA GLU A 34 6.60 7.51 28.00
C GLU A 34 6.69 6.03 27.62
N GLN A 35 6.30 5.12 28.51
CA GLN A 35 6.25 3.69 28.23
C GLN A 35 5.24 3.32 27.13
N SER A 36 4.14 4.06 27.01
CA SER A 36 3.11 3.81 26.00
C SER A 36 3.40 4.43 24.63
N LEU A 37 4.32 5.39 24.54
CA LEU A 37 4.63 6.13 23.30
C LEU A 37 5.05 5.22 22.14
N PRO A 38 5.97 4.25 22.32
CA PRO A 38 6.41 3.40 21.19
C PRO A 38 5.25 2.64 20.55
N GLU A 39 4.37 2.03 21.34
CA GLU A 39 3.21 1.29 20.83
C GLU A 39 2.24 2.20 20.09
N ARG A 40 2.05 3.42 20.58
CA ARG A 40 1.17 4.41 19.93
C ARG A 40 1.75 4.89 18.60
N ILE A 41 3.06 5.10 18.53
CA ILE A 41 3.76 5.45 17.29
C ILE A 41 3.62 4.31 16.29
N ASP A 42 3.87 3.06 16.69
CA ASP A 42 3.75 1.89 15.83
C ASP A 42 2.33 1.73 15.28
N ALA A 43 1.32 1.89 16.12
CA ALA A 43 -0.09 1.86 15.71
C ALA A 43 -0.42 2.97 14.70
N LEU A 44 0.11 4.17 14.90
CA LEU A 44 -0.10 5.31 14.00
C LEU A 44 0.55 5.07 12.63
N LEU A 45 1.80 4.60 12.59
CA LEU A 45 2.50 4.27 11.36
C LEU A 45 1.84 3.09 10.61
N ALA A 46 1.29 2.12 11.35
CA ALA A 46 0.50 1.05 10.74
C ALA A 46 -0.76 1.59 10.06
N THR A 47 -1.49 2.52 10.71
CA THR A 47 -2.69 3.15 10.09
C THR A 47 -2.33 4.02 8.89
N LEU A 48 -1.19 4.70 8.91
CA LEU A 48 -0.64 5.43 7.76
C LEU A 48 -0.36 4.48 6.58
N THR A 49 0.31 3.38 6.85
CA THR A 49 0.59 2.35 5.83
C THR A 49 -0.69 1.79 5.23
N LEU A 50 -1.70 1.49 6.06
CA LEU A 50 -3.01 1.03 5.58
C LEU A 50 -3.71 2.07 4.69
N ALA A 51 -3.63 3.36 5.02
CA ALA A 51 -4.20 4.42 4.19
C ALA A 51 -3.49 4.53 2.82
N ILE A 52 -2.17 4.38 2.80
CA ILE A 52 -1.38 4.32 1.55
C ILE A 52 -1.85 3.13 0.71
N GLU A 53 -1.89 1.92 1.26
CA GLU A 53 -2.29 0.70 0.55
C GLU A 53 -3.75 0.74 0.05
N ALA A 54 -4.63 1.45 0.77
CA ALA A 54 -6.01 1.67 0.34
C ALA A 54 -6.11 2.68 -0.83
N GLY A 55 -5.10 3.53 -1.03
CA GLY A 55 -5.15 4.64 -1.96
C GLY A 55 -5.94 5.83 -1.41
N ASP A 56 -6.10 5.95 -0.09
CA ASP A 56 -6.79 7.07 0.55
C ASP A 56 -5.78 8.20 0.84
N LEU A 57 -5.61 9.07 -0.15
CA LEU A 57 -4.66 10.19 -0.06
C LEU A 57 -4.95 11.12 1.11
N LEU A 58 -6.23 11.41 1.39
CA LEU A 58 -6.60 12.33 2.46
C LEU A 58 -6.27 11.73 3.83
N ALA A 59 -6.62 10.46 4.03
CA ALA A 59 -6.28 9.75 5.26
C ALA A 59 -4.77 9.60 5.40
N ALA A 60 -4.04 9.26 4.32
CA ALA A 60 -2.59 9.11 4.34
C ALA A 60 -1.89 10.43 4.73
N GLN A 61 -2.29 11.56 4.15
CA GLN A 61 -1.76 12.88 4.51
C GLN A 61 -2.05 13.25 5.97
N ALA A 62 -3.30 13.01 6.45
CA ALA A 62 -3.66 13.29 7.83
C ALA A 62 -2.84 12.46 8.82
N ARG A 63 -2.67 11.15 8.56
CA ARG A 63 -1.87 10.26 9.42
C ARG A 63 -0.37 10.59 9.37
N LEU A 64 0.14 10.98 8.20
CA LEU A 64 1.54 11.43 8.09
C LEU A 64 1.79 12.68 8.95
N ASN A 65 0.93 13.69 8.88
CA ASN A 65 1.05 14.89 9.68
C ASN A 65 1.02 14.56 11.18
N GLU A 66 0.06 13.75 11.62
CA GLU A 66 -0.04 13.29 13.01
C GLU A 66 1.22 12.53 13.45
N SER A 67 1.78 11.69 12.57
CA SER A 67 3.02 10.95 12.84
C SER A 67 4.24 11.86 12.99
N VAL A 68 4.36 12.88 12.14
CA VAL A 68 5.44 13.88 12.21
C VAL A 68 5.33 14.71 13.49
N GLU A 69 4.14 15.07 13.93
CA GLU A 69 3.93 15.79 15.19
C GLU A 69 4.30 14.93 16.41
N MET A 70 3.95 13.65 16.39
CA MET A 70 4.18 12.73 17.52
C MET A 70 5.62 12.25 17.61
N ALA A 71 6.27 11.96 16.49
CA ALA A 71 7.59 11.35 16.43
C ALA A 71 8.46 11.93 15.29
N PRO A 72 8.81 13.23 15.32
CA PRO A 72 9.48 13.91 14.20
C PRO A 72 10.86 13.33 13.84
N ALA A 73 11.50 12.60 14.78
CA ALA A 73 12.81 11.97 14.58
C ALA A 73 12.71 10.49 14.16
N ASP A 74 11.52 9.93 13.97
CA ASP A 74 11.37 8.53 13.54
C ASP A 74 11.81 8.37 12.07
N SER A 75 12.86 7.56 11.87
CA SER A 75 13.45 7.36 10.53
C SER A 75 12.48 6.75 9.51
N ARG A 76 11.47 6.00 9.97
CA ARG A 76 10.45 5.39 9.11
C ARG A 76 9.57 6.42 8.38
N LEU A 77 9.49 7.64 8.93
CA LEU A 77 8.72 8.73 8.31
C LEU A 77 9.29 9.20 6.98
N VAL A 78 10.58 9.02 6.74
CA VAL A 78 11.21 9.42 5.46
C VAL A 78 10.60 8.59 4.33
N ASP A 79 10.63 7.28 4.44
CA ASP A 79 10.09 6.38 3.42
C ASP A 79 8.56 6.52 3.27
N LEU A 80 7.84 6.63 4.39
CA LEU A 80 6.39 6.81 4.36
C LEU A 80 5.97 8.16 3.75
N SER A 81 6.73 9.22 4.00
CA SER A 81 6.51 10.53 3.38
C SER A 81 6.70 10.48 1.86
N GLU A 82 7.73 9.78 1.37
CA GLU A 82 7.95 9.55 -0.04
C GLU A 82 6.78 8.79 -0.67
N ARG A 83 6.34 7.70 -0.03
CA ARG A 83 5.18 6.91 -0.48
C ARG A 83 3.89 7.72 -0.53
N VAL A 84 3.64 8.60 0.45
CA VAL A 84 2.48 9.51 0.42
C VAL A 84 2.61 10.52 -0.73
N SER A 85 3.80 11.00 -1.03
CA SER A 85 4.04 11.95 -2.13
C SER A 85 3.81 11.33 -3.51
N THR A 86 4.11 10.05 -3.69
CA THR A 86 3.91 9.30 -4.95
C THR A 86 2.51 8.69 -5.07
N LEU A 87 1.74 8.64 -3.98
CA LEU A 87 0.41 8.02 -3.95
C LEU A 87 -0.58 8.52 -5.01
N PRO A 88 -0.64 9.83 -5.37
CA PRO A 88 -1.49 10.30 -6.46
C PRO A 88 -1.16 9.64 -7.80
N GLN A 89 0.13 9.37 -8.07
CA GLN A 89 0.58 8.71 -9.29
C GLN A 89 0.16 7.24 -9.29
N VAL A 90 0.29 6.56 -8.15
CA VAL A 90 -0.16 5.16 -7.98
C VAL A 90 -1.66 5.05 -8.22
N ILE A 91 -2.47 5.94 -7.64
CA ILE A 91 -3.93 5.97 -7.80
C ILE A 91 -4.28 6.14 -9.27
N SER A 92 -3.74 7.19 -9.91
CA SER A 92 -4.03 7.48 -11.32
C SER A 92 -3.64 6.33 -12.26
N ALA A 93 -2.49 5.68 -12.00
CA ALA A 93 -2.04 4.55 -12.79
C ALA A 93 -2.93 3.30 -12.60
N LEU A 94 -3.40 3.03 -11.37
CA LEU A 94 -4.33 1.93 -11.09
C LEU A 94 -5.72 2.19 -11.69
N GLU A 95 -6.19 3.43 -11.71
CA GLU A 95 -7.44 3.82 -12.38
C GLU A 95 -7.33 3.66 -13.90
N ALA A 96 -6.20 4.08 -14.51
CA ALA A 96 -5.94 3.86 -15.92
C ALA A 96 -5.89 2.37 -16.26
N ALA A 97 -5.26 1.54 -15.42
CA ALA A 97 -5.24 0.10 -15.59
C ALA A 97 -6.65 -0.52 -15.53
N ALA A 98 -7.50 -0.06 -14.62
CA ALA A 98 -8.89 -0.53 -14.50
C ALA A 98 -9.74 -0.12 -15.72
N LEU A 99 -9.52 1.10 -16.23
CA LEU A 99 -10.22 1.57 -17.43
C LEU A 99 -9.82 0.78 -18.67
N ALA A 100 -8.53 0.51 -18.87
CA ALA A 100 -8.02 -0.30 -19.98
C ALA A 100 -8.54 -1.74 -19.91
N GLU A 101 -8.57 -2.34 -18.72
CA GLU A 101 -9.15 -3.68 -18.51
C GLU A 101 -10.64 -3.72 -18.84
N ALA A 102 -11.40 -2.70 -18.44
CA ALA A 102 -12.82 -2.60 -18.78
C ALA A 102 -13.08 -2.50 -20.30
N GLY A 103 -12.06 -2.05 -21.07
CA GLY A 103 -12.04 -2.03 -22.52
C GLY A 103 -11.43 -3.29 -23.15
N ASP A 104 -11.14 -4.34 -22.39
CA ASP A 104 -10.45 -5.57 -22.82
C ASP A 104 -9.02 -5.32 -23.35
N ASP A 105 -8.45 -4.13 -23.14
CA ASP A 105 -7.05 -3.82 -23.49
C ASP A 105 -6.11 -4.19 -22.33
N TYR A 106 -5.88 -5.51 -22.18
CA TYR A 106 -4.99 -6.01 -21.14
C TYR A 106 -3.53 -5.60 -21.35
N ALA A 107 -3.12 -5.26 -22.57
CA ALA A 107 -1.75 -4.80 -22.80
C ALA A 107 -1.54 -3.41 -22.18
N GLU A 108 -2.45 -2.47 -22.39
CA GLU A 108 -2.44 -1.15 -21.78
C GLU A 108 -2.69 -1.23 -20.28
N ALA A 109 -3.58 -2.14 -19.83
CA ALA A 109 -3.83 -2.36 -18.40
C ALA A 109 -2.55 -2.80 -17.66
N VAL A 110 -1.75 -3.71 -18.23
CA VAL A 110 -0.45 -4.14 -17.68
C VAL A 110 0.54 -2.98 -17.69
N ALA A 111 0.61 -2.20 -18.76
CA ALA A 111 1.50 -1.04 -18.85
C ALA A 111 1.19 -0.01 -17.75
N SER A 112 -0.08 0.30 -17.56
CA SER A 112 -0.55 1.24 -16.52
C SER A 112 -0.28 0.69 -15.11
N ALA A 113 -0.58 -0.59 -14.83
CA ALA A 113 -0.30 -1.19 -13.52
C ALA A 113 1.22 -1.24 -13.22
N LYS A 114 2.05 -1.39 -14.26
CA LYS A 114 3.51 -1.30 -14.12
C LYS A 114 3.95 0.10 -13.68
N LEU A 115 3.39 1.16 -14.25
CA LEU A 115 3.66 2.53 -13.80
C LEU A 115 3.30 2.74 -12.32
N ALA A 116 2.21 2.14 -11.84
CA ALA A 116 1.88 2.18 -10.42
C ALA A 116 2.95 1.54 -9.54
N THR A 117 3.51 0.39 -9.96
CA THR A 117 4.59 -0.29 -9.21
C THR A 117 5.95 0.41 -9.35
N GLU A 118 6.17 1.16 -10.42
CA GLU A 118 7.35 2.02 -10.58
C GLU A 118 7.28 3.26 -9.68
N ALA A 119 6.09 3.81 -9.48
CA ALA A 119 5.86 4.95 -8.61
C ALA A 119 6.01 4.62 -7.11
N ASP A 120 5.53 3.45 -6.68
CA ASP A 120 5.75 2.90 -5.32
C ASP A 120 5.98 1.38 -5.41
N PRO A 121 7.25 0.95 -5.44
CA PRO A 121 7.59 -0.47 -5.51
C PRO A 121 7.12 -1.30 -4.30
N LEU A 122 6.82 -0.67 -3.17
CA LEU A 122 6.34 -1.33 -1.97
C LEU A 122 4.81 -1.41 -1.88
N HIS A 123 4.07 -0.82 -2.83
CA HIS A 123 2.62 -0.80 -2.81
C HIS A 123 2.04 -2.17 -3.19
N LEU A 124 1.61 -2.93 -2.18
CA LEU A 124 1.19 -4.33 -2.33
C LEU A 124 -0.02 -4.49 -3.28
N ARG A 125 -0.96 -3.55 -3.22
CA ARG A 125 -2.12 -3.57 -4.11
C ARG A 125 -1.72 -3.38 -5.58
N ALA A 126 -0.75 -2.50 -5.88
CA ALA A 126 -0.25 -2.29 -7.23
C ALA A 126 0.49 -3.53 -7.75
N GLN A 127 1.36 -4.14 -6.94
CA GLN A 127 2.06 -5.38 -7.28
C GLN A 127 1.09 -6.53 -7.59
N ARG A 128 0.09 -6.72 -6.72
CA ARG A 128 -0.95 -7.74 -6.92
C ARG A 128 -1.70 -7.48 -8.22
N ARG A 129 -2.12 -6.24 -8.44
CA ARG A 129 -2.86 -5.87 -9.64
C ARG A 129 -2.07 -6.11 -10.93
N LEU A 130 -0.79 -5.76 -10.95
CA LEU A 130 0.12 -6.05 -12.06
C LEU A 130 0.17 -7.55 -12.35
N SER A 131 0.33 -8.37 -11.31
CA SER A 131 0.39 -9.84 -11.46
C SER A 131 -0.91 -10.42 -12.03
N GLU A 132 -2.07 -9.95 -11.55
CA GLU A 132 -3.40 -10.37 -12.05
C GLU A 132 -3.58 -10.03 -13.53
N LEU A 133 -3.23 -8.79 -13.92
CA LEU A 133 -3.34 -8.33 -15.31
C LEU A 133 -2.37 -9.03 -16.25
N GLN A 134 -1.15 -9.35 -15.81
CA GLN A 134 -0.19 -10.15 -16.59
C GLN A 134 -0.73 -11.55 -16.87
N LEU A 135 -1.37 -12.18 -15.87
CA LEU A 135 -2.02 -13.47 -16.05
C LEU A 135 -3.19 -13.37 -17.05
N ALA A 136 -4.04 -12.35 -16.91
CA ALA A 136 -5.17 -12.11 -17.81
C ALA A 136 -4.70 -11.87 -19.25
N LEU A 137 -3.65 -11.07 -19.46
CA LEU A 137 -3.06 -10.84 -20.78
C LEU A 137 -2.50 -12.14 -21.40
N THR A 138 -1.85 -12.96 -20.58
CA THR A 138 -1.34 -14.27 -21.01
C THR A 138 -2.47 -15.17 -21.44
N GLN A 139 -3.55 -15.23 -20.68
CA GLN A 139 -4.74 -16.01 -21.01
C GLN A 139 -5.44 -15.50 -22.28
N GLN A 140 -5.58 -14.17 -22.46
CA GLN A 140 -6.13 -13.58 -23.67
C GLN A 140 -5.32 -13.98 -24.91
N ARG A 141 -3.97 -13.86 -24.81
CA ARG A 141 -3.06 -14.24 -25.91
C ARG A 141 -3.12 -15.72 -26.23
N PHE A 142 -3.21 -16.57 -25.20
CA PHE A 142 -3.39 -18.01 -25.38
C PHE A 142 -4.68 -18.31 -26.13
N THR A 143 -5.79 -17.77 -25.69
CA THR A 143 -7.11 -17.98 -26.33
C THR A 143 -7.12 -17.47 -27.76
N ALA A 144 -6.51 -16.32 -28.03
CA ALA A 144 -6.39 -15.78 -29.38
C ALA A 144 -5.56 -16.69 -30.30
N ALA A 145 -4.43 -17.19 -29.81
CA ALA A 145 -3.57 -18.10 -30.57
C ALA A 145 -4.27 -19.44 -30.85
N MET A 146 -4.96 -20.02 -29.86
CA MET A 146 -5.77 -21.23 -30.04
C MET A 146 -6.88 -21.04 -31.08
N THR A 147 -7.63 -19.93 -30.97
CA THR A 147 -8.68 -19.59 -31.91
C THR A 147 -8.15 -19.42 -33.34
N ALA A 148 -7.02 -18.70 -33.49
CA ALA A 148 -6.38 -18.52 -34.78
C ALA A 148 -5.82 -19.84 -35.34
N GLY A 149 -5.31 -20.72 -34.49
CA GLY A 149 -4.86 -22.05 -34.86
C GLY A 149 -5.99 -22.92 -35.43
N TYR A 150 -7.13 -22.99 -34.74
CA TYR A 150 -8.30 -23.73 -35.22
C TYR A 150 -8.90 -23.12 -36.48
N ALA A 151 -8.93 -21.79 -36.62
CA ALA A 151 -9.38 -21.13 -37.83
C ALA A 151 -8.48 -21.46 -39.04
N ALA A 152 -7.16 -21.46 -38.87
CA ALA A 152 -6.22 -21.85 -39.92
C ALA A 152 -6.34 -23.35 -40.29
N LEU A 153 -6.57 -24.22 -39.30
CA LEU A 153 -6.80 -25.65 -39.53
C LEU A 153 -8.07 -25.89 -40.37
N ALA A 154 -9.15 -25.17 -40.07
CA ALA A 154 -10.39 -25.24 -40.84
C ALA A 154 -10.21 -24.79 -42.31
N GLN A 155 -9.23 -23.93 -42.56
CA GLN A 155 -8.86 -23.44 -43.89
C GLN A 155 -7.80 -24.31 -44.59
N THR A 156 -7.38 -25.44 -43.94
CA THR A 156 -6.31 -26.33 -44.40
C THR A 156 -4.93 -25.65 -44.48
N GLU A 157 -4.72 -24.52 -43.76
CA GLU A 157 -3.44 -23.79 -43.66
C GLU A 157 -2.58 -24.40 -42.56
N PHE A 158 -2.09 -25.62 -42.76
CA PHE A 158 -1.44 -26.44 -41.71
C PHE A 158 -0.23 -25.78 -41.06
N GLU A 159 0.64 -25.12 -41.85
CA GLU A 159 1.82 -24.44 -41.31
C GLU A 159 1.46 -23.26 -40.42
N ARG A 160 0.43 -22.52 -40.80
CA ARG A 160 -0.10 -21.41 -40.00
C ARG A 160 -0.76 -21.92 -38.71
N ALA A 161 -1.56 -22.99 -38.81
CA ALA A 161 -2.17 -23.64 -37.64
C ALA A 161 -1.09 -24.10 -36.65
N LYS A 162 -0.07 -24.80 -37.14
CA LYS A 162 1.07 -25.24 -36.33
C LYS A 162 1.77 -24.08 -35.63
N ALA A 163 2.09 -23.00 -36.34
CA ALA A 163 2.73 -21.82 -35.75
C ALA A 163 1.88 -21.19 -34.63
N GLN A 164 0.56 -21.15 -34.77
CA GLN A 164 -0.34 -20.61 -33.75
C GLN A 164 -0.44 -21.52 -32.52
N PHE A 165 -0.51 -22.83 -32.68
CA PHE A 165 -0.52 -23.77 -31.56
C PHE A 165 0.84 -23.77 -30.82
N GLU A 166 1.95 -23.66 -31.53
CA GLU A 166 3.28 -23.49 -30.91
C GLU A 166 3.36 -22.17 -30.11
N ALA A 167 2.75 -21.09 -30.59
CA ALA A 167 2.65 -19.83 -29.87
C ALA A 167 1.82 -19.99 -28.59
N ALA A 168 0.69 -20.68 -28.67
CA ALA A 168 -0.15 -20.99 -27.50
C ALA A 168 0.60 -21.86 -26.49
N ALA A 169 1.29 -22.91 -26.92
CA ALA A 169 2.06 -23.79 -26.03
C ALA A 169 3.18 -23.06 -25.28
N ARG A 170 3.77 -22.02 -25.87
CA ARG A 170 4.78 -21.17 -25.18
C ARG A 170 4.18 -20.30 -24.10
N LEU A 171 2.92 -19.92 -24.19
CA LEU A 171 2.23 -19.09 -23.21
C LEU A 171 1.77 -19.89 -21.99
N GLN A 172 1.42 -21.17 -22.19
CA GLN A 172 1.02 -22.09 -21.11
C GLN A 172 1.74 -23.43 -21.25
N PRO A 173 2.98 -23.54 -20.79
CA PRO A 173 3.73 -24.81 -20.82
C PRO A 173 3.00 -25.84 -19.93
N GLY A 174 2.51 -26.93 -20.54
CA GLY A 174 1.79 -28.00 -19.85
C GLY A 174 0.27 -27.97 -20.04
N ALA A 175 -0.28 -27.10 -20.90
CA ALA A 175 -1.65 -27.28 -21.38
C ALA A 175 -1.72 -28.60 -22.18
N PRO A 176 -2.78 -29.44 -22.00
CA PRO A 176 -2.92 -30.66 -22.80
C PRO A 176 -3.04 -30.29 -24.28
N GLU A 177 -2.32 -31.06 -25.12
CA GLU A 177 -2.35 -30.96 -26.58
C GLU A 177 -3.71 -31.30 -27.18
#